data_710542e49971e8e9f83f899404cbaed2
#
_entry.id   710542e49971e8e9f83f899404cbaed2
#
_cell.length_a   1.000
_cell.length_b   1.000
_cell.length_c   1.000
_cell.angle_alpha   90.00
_cell.angle_beta   90.00
_cell.angle_gamma   90.00
#
_symmetry.space_group_name_H-M   'P 1'
#
loop_
_entity.id
_entity.type
_entity.pdbx_description
1 polymer ?
#
loop_
_entity_poly.entity_id
_entity_poly.type
_entity_poly.pdbx_seq_one_letter_code
_entity_poly.pdbx_strand_id
1 'polypeptide(L)'
;MINIRLAEEKDYLELANMKWEHCKEDDIDYNENNLIGVDKEKFVKQYAEFFKESTEYKIFIAEVDGIIASSMSVYMIPKIPKPNGNAKYIAYLTNVYTKKRIS
;
A
#
# COMPACT_ATOMS: atom_id res chain seq x y z
N MET A 1 1.50 -14.59 -16.18
CA MET A 1 0.74 -15.20 -15.06
C MET A 1 0.62 -14.19 -13.92
N ILE A 2 -0.55 -14.10 -13.32
CA ILE A 2 -0.77 -13.20 -12.18
C ILE A 2 -0.56 -13.98 -10.89
N ASN A 3 0.24 -13.41 -10.00
CA ASN A 3 0.49 -13.97 -8.68
C ASN A 3 0.08 -12.96 -7.61
N ILE A 4 -0.70 -13.39 -6.64
CA ILE A 4 -1.13 -12.54 -5.53
C ILE A 4 -0.44 -13.01 -4.25
N ARG A 5 0.21 -12.08 -3.56
CA ARG A 5 0.92 -12.39 -2.33
C ARG A 5 0.96 -11.20 -1.38
N LEU A 6 1.36 -11.46 -0.15
CA LEU A 6 1.66 -10.39 0.81
C LEU A 6 2.99 -9.74 0.46
N ALA A 7 3.06 -8.44 0.67
CA ALA A 7 4.31 -7.71 0.50
C ALA A 7 5.30 -8.09 1.60
N GLU A 8 6.57 -8.07 1.24
CA GLU A 8 7.69 -8.27 2.14
C GLU A 8 8.55 -7.00 2.18
N GLU A 9 9.50 -6.94 3.09
CA GLU A 9 10.37 -5.77 3.24
C GLU A 9 11.07 -5.39 1.93
N LYS A 10 11.46 -6.38 1.13
CA LYS A 10 12.10 -6.15 -0.18
C LYS A 10 11.21 -5.38 -1.16
N ASP A 11 9.90 -5.36 -0.93
CA ASP A 11 8.94 -4.71 -1.81
C ASP A 11 8.67 -3.26 -1.46
N TYR A 12 9.07 -2.80 -0.28
CA TYR A 12 8.65 -1.49 0.21
C TYR A 12 9.16 -0.33 -0.62
N LEU A 13 10.35 -0.45 -1.21
CA LEU A 13 10.89 0.59 -2.08
C LEU A 13 10.00 0.80 -3.31
N GLU A 14 9.65 -0.30 -3.97
CA GLU A 14 8.78 -0.25 -5.16
C GLU A 14 7.38 0.23 -4.79
N LEU A 15 6.84 -0.21 -3.67
CA LEU A 15 5.52 0.21 -3.19
C LEU A 15 5.50 1.71 -2.86
N ALA A 16 6.57 2.22 -2.27
CA ALA A 16 6.71 3.65 -2.00
C ALA A 16 6.72 4.46 -3.30
N ASN A 17 7.43 3.96 -4.32
CA ASN A 17 7.43 4.60 -5.64
C ASN A 17 6.03 4.59 -6.27
N MET A 18 5.28 3.52 -6.10
CA MET A 18 3.91 3.43 -6.58
C MET A 18 3.01 4.46 -5.88
N LYS A 19 3.17 4.62 -4.56
CA LYS A 19 2.41 5.64 -3.81
C LYS A 19 2.77 7.05 -4.28
N TRP A 20 4.04 7.29 -4.56
CA TRP A 20 4.49 8.56 -5.12
C TRP A 20 3.81 8.84 -6.46
N GLU A 21 3.82 7.85 -7.37
CA GLU A 21 3.16 8.00 -8.67
C GLU A 21 1.66 8.19 -8.54
N HIS A 22 1.02 7.50 -7.60
CA HIS A 22 -0.40 7.66 -7.31
C HIS A 22 -0.71 9.11 -6.90
N CYS A 23 0.08 9.66 -5.97
CA CYS A 23 -0.08 11.05 -5.54
C CYS A 23 0.18 12.04 -6.68
N LYS A 24 1.16 11.75 -7.54
CA LYS A 24 1.45 12.57 -8.71
C LYS A 24 0.27 12.59 -9.68
N GLU A 25 -0.35 11.43 -9.92
CA GLU A 25 -1.55 11.34 -10.75
C GLU A 25 -2.71 12.13 -10.16
N ASP A 26 -2.91 12.04 -8.85
CA ASP A 26 -3.95 12.79 -8.15
C ASP A 26 -3.70 14.29 -8.23
N ASP A 27 -2.45 14.73 -8.14
CA ASP A 27 -2.09 16.14 -8.28
C ASP A 27 -2.43 16.68 -9.67
N ILE A 28 -2.22 15.86 -10.70
CA ILE A 28 -2.50 16.22 -12.08
C ILE A 28 -4.01 16.19 -12.35
N ASP A 29 -4.68 15.10 -11.95
CA ASP A 29 -6.08 14.87 -12.32
C ASP A 29 -7.06 15.63 -11.46
N TYR A 30 -6.76 15.85 -10.18
CA TYR A 30 -7.66 16.44 -9.20
C TYR A 30 -7.13 17.72 -8.56
N ASN A 31 -6.00 18.22 -9.06
CA ASN A 31 -5.39 19.44 -8.55
C ASN A 31 -5.13 19.40 -7.04
N GLU A 32 -4.80 18.25 -6.52
CA GLU A 32 -4.35 18.09 -5.15
C GLU A 32 -2.87 18.51 -5.08
N ASN A 33 -2.39 18.88 -3.92
CA ASN A 33 -1.03 19.38 -3.77
C ASN A 33 -0.19 18.44 -2.89
N ASN A 34 -0.22 17.14 -3.21
CA ASN A 34 0.43 16.12 -2.40
C ASN A 34 1.95 16.22 -2.40
N LEU A 35 2.54 16.60 -3.54
CA LEU A 35 3.99 16.52 -3.73
C LEU A 35 4.72 17.85 -3.64
N ILE A 36 4.03 18.97 -3.45
CA ILE A 36 4.66 20.28 -3.36
C ILE A 36 5.59 20.32 -2.15
N GLY A 37 6.88 20.61 -2.39
CA GLY A 37 7.88 20.73 -1.34
C GLY A 37 8.26 19.42 -0.66
N VAL A 38 7.90 18.27 -1.23
CA VAL A 38 8.18 16.97 -0.65
C VAL A 38 9.44 16.37 -1.28
N ASP A 39 10.39 15.96 -0.43
CA ASP A 39 11.59 15.24 -0.84
C ASP A 39 11.22 13.76 -1.03
N LYS A 40 11.36 13.27 -2.25
CA LYS A 40 11.00 11.90 -2.59
C LYS A 40 11.79 10.86 -1.79
N GLU A 41 13.08 11.07 -1.62
CA GLU A 41 13.93 10.12 -0.88
C GLU A 41 13.52 10.02 0.59
N LYS A 42 13.19 11.14 1.21
CA LYS A 42 12.67 11.14 2.58
C LYS A 42 11.34 10.42 2.67
N PHE A 43 10.46 10.65 1.70
CA PHE A 43 9.16 9.98 1.68
C PHE A 43 9.31 8.47 1.55
N VAL A 44 10.14 8.01 0.61
CA VAL A 44 10.36 6.57 0.39
C VAL A 44 10.88 5.91 1.65
N LYS A 45 11.82 6.54 2.33
CA LYS A 45 12.37 6.03 3.58
C LYS A 45 11.30 5.97 4.68
N GLN A 46 10.53 7.03 4.82
CA GLN A 46 9.44 7.11 5.79
C GLN A 46 8.40 6.02 5.55
N TYR A 47 8.03 5.80 4.30
CA TYR A 47 7.07 4.78 3.90
C TYR A 47 7.57 3.39 4.29
N ALA A 48 8.81 3.08 3.96
CA ALA A 48 9.41 1.78 4.27
C ALA A 48 9.48 1.54 5.78
N GLU A 49 9.90 2.55 6.53
CA GLU A 49 9.97 2.45 7.99
C GLU A 49 8.60 2.23 8.62
N PHE A 50 7.58 2.93 8.11
CA PHE A 50 6.22 2.77 8.59
C PHE A 50 5.74 1.33 8.49
N PHE A 51 5.90 0.71 7.31
CA PHE A 51 5.44 -0.66 7.11
C PHE A 51 6.33 -1.70 7.79
N LYS A 52 7.61 -1.42 7.91
CA LYS A 52 8.53 -2.29 8.64
C LYS A 52 8.15 -2.40 10.12
N GLU A 53 7.68 -1.32 10.72
CA GLU A 53 7.33 -1.27 12.14
C GLU A 53 5.86 -1.60 12.41
N SER A 54 5.00 -1.54 11.40
CA SER A 54 3.57 -1.76 11.57
C SER A 54 3.24 -3.23 11.76
N THR A 55 2.37 -3.53 12.72
CA THR A 55 1.82 -4.87 12.92
C THR A 55 0.37 -4.98 12.47
N GLU A 56 -0.32 -3.85 12.31
CA GLU A 56 -1.75 -3.79 11.98
C GLU A 56 -2.00 -3.72 10.48
N TYR A 57 -1.06 -3.16 9.72
CA TYR A 57 -1.18 -3.05 8.27
C TYR A 57 -0.55 -4.23 7.57
N LYS A 58 -1.24 -4.72 6.55
CA LYS A 58 -0.71 -5.70 5.60
C LYS A 58 -0.93 -5.15 4.19
N ILE A 59 0.01 -5.43 3.30
CA ILE A 59 -0.11 -5.02 1.91
C ILE A 59 -0.20 -6.28 1.06
N PHE A 60 -1.28 -6.38 0.29
CA PHE A 60 -1.41 -7.41 -0.75
C PHE A 60 -0.95 -6.82 -2.07
N ILE A 61 -0.18 -7.58 -2.81
CA ILE A 61 0.29 -7.17 -4.13
C ILE A 61 -0.11 -8.19 -5.18
N ALA A 62 -0.34 -7.70 -6.39
CA ALA A 62 -0.54 -8.54 -7.57
C ALA A 62 0.67 -8.33 -8.48
N GLU A 63 1.34 -9.42 -8.81
CA GLU A 63 2.48 -9.42 -9.71
C GLU A 63 2.07 -9.98 -11.07
N VAL A 64 2.63 -9.40 -12.12
CA VAL A 64 2.53 -9.95 -13.46
C VAL A 64 3.96 -10.20 -13.93
N ASP A 65 4.31 -11.46 -14.12
CA ASP A 65 5.65 -11.88 -14.54
C ASP A 65 6.77 -11.28 -13.66
N GLY A 66 6.54 -11.30 -12.34
CA GLY A 66 7.52 -10.83 -11.35
C GLY A 66 7.52 -9.32 -11.12
N ILE A 67 6.67 -8.57 -11.82
CA ILE A 67 6.58 -7.12 -11.68
C ILE A 67 5.32 -6.77 -10.90
N ILE A 68 5.45 -5.94 -9.87
CA ILE A 68 4.30 -5.48 -9.09
C ILE A 68 3.43 -4.59 -9.97
N ALA A 69 2.18 -5.01 -10.17
CA ALA A 69 1.22 -4.26 -10.99
C ALA A 69 0.21 -3.50 -10.14
N SER A 70 -0.15 -4.03 -8.98
CA SER A 70 -1.20 -3.47 -8.15
C SER A 70 -0.90 -3.73 -6.68
N SER A 71 -1.40 -2.87 -5.82
CA SER A 71 -1.28 -3.04 -4.37
C SER A 71 -2.55 -2.60 -3.66
N MET A 72 -2.77 -3.18 -2.48
CA MET A 72 -3.90 -2.85 -1.62
C MET A 72 -3.44 -2.99 -0.18
N SER A 73 -3.62 -1.94 0.60
CA SER A 73 -3.29 -1.98 2.03
C SER A 73 -4.53 -2.35 2.83
N VAL A 74 -4.34 -3.20 3.84
CA VAL A 74 -5.40 -3.68 4.72
C VAL A 74 -5.03 -3.35 6.15
N TYR A 75 -5.88 -2.57 6.81
CA TYR A 75 -5.73 -2.27 8.23
C TYR A 75 -6.61 -3.22 9.03
N MET A 76 -5.99 -3.97 9.94
CA MET A 76 -6.68 -4.97 10.75
C MET A 76 -7.10 -4.32 12.07
N ILE A 77 -8.40 -4.12 12.26
CA ILE A 77 -8.96 -3.47 13.45
C ILE A 77 -9.47 -4.55 14.41
N PRO A 78 -8.89 -4.67 15.62
CA PRO A 78 -9.37 -5.64 16.60
C PRO A 78 -10.83 -5.38 16.99
N LYS A 79 -11.62 -6.43 17.04
CA LYS A 79 -13.00 -6.35 17.47
C LYS A 79 -13.13 -6.68 18.96
N ILE A 80 -14.10 -6.04 19.61
CA ILE A 80 -14.46 -6.42 20.98
C ILE A 80 -15.04 -7.82 20.92
N PRO A 81 -14.57 -8.75 21.77
CA PRO A 81 -15.06 -10.13 21.74
C PRO A 81 -16.55 -10.23 22.02
N LYS A 82 -17.20 -11.15 21.31
CA LYS A 82 -18.61 -11.55 21.56
C LYS A 82 -18.63 -13.03 21.93
N PRO A 83 -19.57 -13.47 22.79
CA PRO A 83 -19.62 -14.89 23.17
C PRO A 83 -19.78 -15.85 22.00
N ASN A 84 -20.49 -15.45 20.96
CA ASN A 84 -20.72 -16.27 19.77
C ASN A 84 -19.98 -15.76 18.53
N GLY A 85 -19.07 -14.82 18.70
CA GLY A 85 -18.36 -14.22 17.58
C GLY A 85 -17.09 -14.98 17.25
N ASN A 86 -16.89 -15.30 15.97
CA ASN A 86 -15.70 -15.97 15.48
C ASN A 86 -14.69 -15.01 14.87
N ALA A 87 -15.14 -13.85 14.44
CA ALA A 87 -14.24 -12.85 13.81
C ALA A 87 -13.55 -12.04 14.90
N LYS A 88 -12.21 -11.99 14.83
CA LYS A 88 -11.38 -11.23 15.78
C LYS A 88 -11.07 -9.83 15.29
N TYR A 89 -11.20 -9.58 13.98
CA TYR A 89 -10.78 -8.33 13.34
C TYR A 89 -11.80 -7.88 12.32
N ILE A 90 -11.81 -6.55 12.09
CA ILE A 90 -12.45 -5.93 10.94
C ILE A 90 -11.33 -5.47 10.02
N ALA A 91 -11.42 -5.78 8.74
CA ALA A 91 -10.44 -5.34 7.76
C ALA A 91 -10.92 -4.05 7.10
N TYR A 92 -10.07 -3.02 7.11
CA TYR A 92 -10.31 -1.76 6.41
C TYR A 92 -9.37 -1.68 5.21
N LEU A 93 -9.93 -1.58 4.02
CA LEU A 93 -9.17 -1.53 2.77
C LEU A 93 -8.85 -0.08 2.43
N THR A 94 -7.59 0.19 2.11
CA THR A 94 -7.14 1.53 1.79
C THR A 94 -5.95 1.48 0.84
N ASN A 95 -5.59 2.62 0.26
CA ASN A 95 -4.45 2.75 -0.64
C ASN A 95 -4.43 1.70 -1.75
N VAL A 96 -5.57 1.53 -2.42
CA VAL A 96 -5.67 0.65 -3.59
C VAL A 96 -5.12 1.38 -4.80
N TYR A 97 -4.14 0.80 -5.46
CA TYR A 97 -3.53 1.42 -6.63
C TYR A 97 -3.10 0.36 -7.64
N THR A 98 -3.41 0.62 -8.89
CA THR A 98 -2.98 -0.20 -10.01
C THR A 98 -2.19 0.68 -10.96
N LYS A 99 -0.99 0.22 -11.35
CA LYS A 99 -0.16 0.96 -12.31
C LYS A 99 -0.90 1.10 -13.63
N LYS A 100 -0.77 2.27 -14.24
CA LYS A 100 -1.33 2.51 -15.58
C LYS A 100 -0.59 1.70 -16.64
N ARG A 101 0.71 1.43 -16.39
CA ARG A 101 1.55 0.63 -17.29
C ARG A 101 2.41 -0.33 -16.49
N ILE A 102 2.57 -1.51 -17.03
CA ILE A 102 3.49 -2.52 -16.54
C ILE A 102 4.55 -2.68 -17.63
N SER A 103 5.75 -2.23 -17.35
CA SER A 103 6.83 -2.29 -18.32
C SER A 103 8.06 -2.94 -17.73
#